data_787e883d47be251232316d09f7c6514a
#
_entry.id   787e883d47be251232316d09f7c6514a
#
_cell.length_a   1.000
_cell.length_b   1.000
_cell.length_c   1.000
_cell.angle_alpha   90.00
_cell.angle_beta   90.00
_cell.angle_gamma   90.00
#
_symmetry.space_group_name_H-M   'P 1'
#
loop_
_entity.id
_entity.type
_entity.pdbx_description
1 polymer ?
#
loop_
_entity_poly.entity_id
_entity_poly.type
_entity_poly.pdbx_seq_one_letter_code
_entity_poly.pdbx_strand_id
1 'polypeptide(L)'
;VREHSPFTEDELRHICDAGRRRDWERGEPLMHEGSPPDNVILIEDGLVKITTETSNGYTSVLAIRGPGELLGELSCVDGGRRSATATALWDGRGVVVTAERFRQLLAQQGPLALAVLRSVAGRLRQSDRQRGEYGAYPAGTRIARVLADLAMRHGEPVPGPSDADADADADADAGSGSVSVRITQRELAGAAGTSRESVARTVRALQQDGLVTVGRGRVVMRDSRALLRWRGE
;
A
#
# COMPACT_ATOMS: atom_id res chain seq x y z
N VAL A 1 -7.17 10.42 11.89
CA VAL A 1 -6.40 10.68 10.63
C VAL A 1 -5.09 9.97 10.76
N ARG A 2 -4.77 9.04 9.85
CA ARG A 2 -3.47 8.36 9.86
C ARG A 2 -2.41 9.37 9.40
N GLU A 3 -1.28 9.43 10.10
CA GLU A 3 -0.16 10.38 9.88
C GLU A 3 0.38 10.45 8.44
N HIS A 4 -0.05 9.56 7.56
CA HIS A 4 0.47 9.41 6.19
C HIS A 4 -0.54 9.72 5.08
N SER A 5 -1.77 10.16 5.41
CA SER A 5 -2.72 10.60 4.39
C SER A 5 -2.23 11.89 3.73
N PRO A 6 -2.25 12.00 2.39
CA PRO A 6 -1.94 13.26 1.70
C PRO A 6 -3.02 14.33 1.88
N PHE A 7 -4.15 13.97 2.50
CA PHE A 7 -5.34 14.79 2.69
C PHE A 7 -5.53 15.18 4.17
N THR A 8 -5.98 16.39 4.40
CA THR A 8 -6.47 16.86 5.70
C THR A 8 -7.83 16.25 6.05
N GLU A 9 -8.25 16.35 7.30
CA GLU A 9 -9.57 15.84 7.73
C GLU A 9 -10.73 16.49 6.97
N ASP A 10 -10.63 17.81 6.70
CA ASP A 10 -11.65 18.54 5.95
C ASP A 10 -11.71 18.08 4.49
N GLU A 11 -10.56 17.87 3.85
CA GLU A 11 -10.48 17.36 2.49
C GLU A 11 -11.06 15.94 2.40
N LEU A 12 -10.77 15.06 3.38
CA LEU A 12 -11.35 13.72 3.46
C LEU A 12 -12.86 13.78 3.67
N ARG A 13 -13.35 14.69 4.52
CA ARG A 13 -14.78 14.87 4.75
C ARG A 13 -15.51 15.26 3.48
N HIS A 14 -15.00 16.21 2.69
CA HIS A 14 -15.59 16.58 1.40
C HIS A 14 -15.71 15.40 0.43
N ILE A 15 -14.71 14.51 0.40
CA ILE A 15 -14.78 13.30 -0.42
C ILE A 15 -15.82 12.32 0.12
N CYS A 16 -15.87 12.11 1.44
CA CYS A 16 -16.81 11.21 2.08
C CYS A 16 -18.28 11.65 1.87
N ASP A 17 -18.55 12.95 1.97
CA ASP A 17 -19.90 13.52 1.79
C ASP A 17 -20.36 13.46 0.30
N ALA A 18 -19.41 13.37 -0.63
CA ALA A 18 -19.70 13.31 -2.06
C ALA A 18 -19.94 11.88 -2.58
N GLY A 19 -19.69 10.86 -1.78
CA GLY A 19 -19.72 9.46 -2.20
C GLY A 19 -20.61 8.55 -1.39
N ARG A 20 -20.50 7.25 -1.68
CA ARG A 20 -21.20 6.18 -0.95
C ARG A 20 -20.20 5.18 -0.43
N ARG A 21 -20.36 4.69 0.79
CA ARG A 21 -19.55 3.63 1.36
C ARG A 21 -19.80 2.31 0.62
N ARG A 22 -18.72 1.57 0.43
CA ARG A 22 -18.70 0.24 -0.14
C ARG A 22 -17.69 -0.60 0.62
N ASP A 23 -18.11 -1.80 1.01
CA ASP A 23 -17.23 -2.84 1.51
C ASP A 23 -16.75 -3.71 0.34
N TRP A 24 -15.61 -4.38 0.52
CA TRP A 24 -15.07 -5.35 -0.42
C TRP A 24 -14.37 -6.49 0.30
N GLU A 25 -14.30 -7.62 -0.37
CA GLU A 25 -13.62 -8.82 0.10
C GLU A 25 -12.20 -8.92 -0.50
N ARG A 26 -11.35 -9.69 0.18
CA ARG A 26 -10.03 -10.03 -0.31
C ARG A 26 -10.08 -10.66 -1.70
N GLY A 27 -9.26 -10.15 -2.62
CA GLY A 27 -9.16 -10.63 -4.00
C GLY A 27 -10.16 -9.98 -4.94
N GLU A 28 -11.10 -9.18 -4.44
CA GLU A 28 -12.06 -8.48 -5.28
C GLU A 28 -11.38 -7.42 -6.14
N PRO A 29 -11.61 -7.42 -7.48
CA PRO A 29 -11.15 -6.36 -8.35
C PRO A 29 -12.05 -5.11 -8.16
N LEU A 30 -11.44 -4.00 -7.76
CA LEU A 30 -12.14 -2.73 -7.57
C LEU A 30 -12.16 -1.89 -8.85
N MET A 31 -11.13 -2.03 -9.68
CA MET A 31 -10.97 -1.38 -10.98
C MET A 31 -10.16 -2.27 -11.91
N HIS A 32 -10.44 -2.24 -13.21
CA HIS A 32 -9.70 -2.98 -14.23
C HIS A 32 -8.91 -2.04 -15.13
N GLU A 33 -7.66 -2.39 -15.43
CA GLU A 33 -6.84 -1.72 -16.44
C GLU A 33 -7.58 -1.64 -17.77
N GLY A 34 -7.47 -0.51 -18.46
CA GLY A 34 -8.14 -0.27 -19.75
C GLY A 34 -9.64 0.04 -19.68
N SER A 35 -10.30 -0.10 -18.53
CA SER A 35 -11.71 0.26 -18.38
C SER A 35 -11.93 1.79 -18.39
N PRO A 36 -13.15 2.27 -18.70
CA PRO A 36 -13.49 3.69 -18.61
C PRO A 36 -13.40 4.23 -17.16
N PRO A 37 -13.16 5.55 -16.99
CA PRO A 37 -13.14 6.19 -15.69
C PRO A 37 -14.56 6.47 -15.19
N ASP A 38 -15.14 5.62 -14.39
CA ASP A 38 -16.49 5.73 -13.85
C ASP A 38 -16.54 6.28 -12.41
N ASN A 39 -15.50 6.07 -11.63
CA ASN A 39 -15.46 6.45 -10.21
C ASN A 39 -14.05 6.67 -9.69
N VAL A 40 -13.96 7.24 -8.47
CA VAL A 40 -12.78 7.30 -7.60
C VAL A 40 -13.13 6.60 -6.30
N ILE A 41 -12.19 5.90 -5.69
CA ILE A 41 -12.38 5.27 -4.39
C ILE A 41 -11.39 5.88 -3.39
N LEU A 42 -11.90 6.44 -2.29
CA LEU A 42 -11.10 6.73 -1.11
C LEU A 42 -11.08 5.50 -0.21
N ILE A 43 -9.90 4.95 0.06
CA ILE A 43 -9.75 3.81 0.97
C ILE A 43 -9.92 4.31 2.41
N GLU A 44 -10.90 3.78 3.16
CA GLU A 44 -11.06 4.03 4.60
C GLU A 44 -10.34 2.96 5.42
N ASP A 45 -10.38 1.69 4.96
CA ASP A 45 -9.76 0.55 5.60
C ASP A 45 -9.36 -0.52 4.58
N GLY A 46 -8.40 -1.38 4.93
CA GLY A 46 -7.86 -2.42 4.06
C GLY A 46 -6.69 -1.95 3.19
N LEU A 47 -6.11 -2.89 2.44
CA LEU A 47 -5.02 -2.64 1.49
C LEU A 47 -5.43 -3.06 0.08
N VAL A 48 -4.99 -2.31 -0.91
CA VAL A 48 -5.28 -2.52 -2.32
C VAL A 48 -3.98 -2.59 -3.12
N LYS A 49 -3.82 -3.65 -3.91
CA LYS A 49 -2.70 -3.85 -4.82
C LYS A 49 -3.03 -3.22 -6.17
N ILE A 50 -2.07 -2.45 -6.68
CA ILE A 50 -2.13 -1.85 -8.02
C ILE A 50 -1.21 -2.64 -8.94
N THR A 51 -1.76 -3.18 -10.02
CA THR A 51 -1.02 -4.01 -10.97
C THR A 51 -1.27 -3.56 -12.39
N THR A 52 -0.28 -3.81 -13.26
CA THR A 52 -0.43 -3.71 -14.72
C THR A 52 0.00 -5.02 -15.35
N GLU A 53 -0.61 -5.36 -16.47
CA GLU A 53 -0.25 -6.53 -17.25
C GLU A 53 0.53 -6.11 -18.50
N THR A 54 1.70 -6.72 -18.67
CA THR A 54 2.52 -6.51 -19.88
C THR A 54 2.03 -7.38 -21.01
N SER A 55 2.36 -7.03 -22.25
CA SER A 55 1.92 -7.75 -23.46
C SER A 55 2.30 -9.23 -23.51
N ASN A 56 3.26 -9.67 -22.70
CA ASN A 56 3.66 -11.07 -22.54
C ASN A 56 2.95 -11.81 -21.38
N GLY A 57 1.91 -11.19 -20.79
CA GLY A 57 1.15 -11.77 -19.67
C GLY A 57 1.82 -11.66 -18.30
N TYR A 58 2.95 -10.95 -18.19
CA TYR A 58 3.57 -10.72 -16.89
C TYR A 58 2.81 -9.64 -16.11
N THR A 59 2.37 -9.95 -14.90
CA THR A 59 1.71 -9.00 -14.00
C THR A 59 2.74 -8.33 -13.10
N SER A 60 2.91 -7.03 -13.26
CA SER A 60 3.79 -6.20 -12.43
C SER A 60 3.00 -5.53 -11.31
N VAL A 61 3.53 -5.56 -10.08
CA VAL A 61 2.97 -4.79 -8.96
C VAL A 61 3.59 -3.41 -8.97
N LEU A 62 2.76 -2.40 -9.23
CA LEU A 62 3.18 -1.01 -9.29
C LEU A 62 3.21 -0.35 -7.92
N ALA A 63 2.23 -0.69 -7.06
CA ALA A 63 2.11 -0.11 -5.73
C ALA A 63 1.16 -0.93 -4.84
N ILE A 64 1.24 -0.68 -3.53
CA ILE A 64 0.21 -1.03 -2.54
C ILE A 64 -0.33 0.29 -2.00
N ARG A 65 -1.66 0.38 -1.90
CA ARG A 65 -2.40 1.53 -1.40
C ARG A 65 -3.17 1.15 -0.15
N GLY A 66 -3.32 2.09 0.75
CA GLY A 66 -4.01 1.89 2.02
C GLY A 66 -4.89 3.06 2.43
N PRO A 67 -5.37 3.05 3.67
CA PRO A 67 -6.30 4.05 4.17
C PRO A 67 -5.81 5.48 4.02
N GLY A 68 -6.72 6.36 3.57
CA GLY A 68 -6.45 7.77 3.28
C GLY A 68 -5.89 8.01 1.87
N GLU A 69 -5.77 6.98 1.02
CA GLU A 69 -5.33 7.13 -0.37
C GLU A 69 -6.50 6.99 -1.36
N LEU A 70 -6.38 7.68 -2.50
CA LEU A 70 -7.33 7.60 -3.60
C LEU A 70 -6.89 6.55 -4.64
N LEU A 71 -7.90 5.90 -5.24
CA LEU A 71 -7.76 5.02 -6.39
C LEU A 71 -8.54 5.61 -7.58
N GLY A 72 -7.94 5.57 -8.77
CA GLY A 72 -8.59 5.91 -10.03
C GLY A 72 -8.76 7.40 -10.30
N GLU A 73 -8.15 8.26 -9.50
CA GLU A 73 -8.21 9.72 -9.65
C GLU A 73 -7.59 10.21 -10.95
N LEU A 74 -6.50 9.59 -11.44
CA LEU A 74 -5.81 9.99 -12.66
C LEU A 74 -6.76 9.99 -13.85
N SER A 75 -7.34 8.83 -14.15
CA SER A 75 -8.26 8.68 -15.29
C SER A 75 -9.55 9.48 -15.13
N CYS A 76 -9.98 9.80 -13.91
CA CYS A 76 -11.11 10.70 -13.69
C CYS A 76 -10.78 12.16 -13.96
N VAL A 77 -9.53 12.58 -13.81
CA VAL A 77 -9.06 13.96 -14.06
C VAL A 77 -8.74 14.16 -15.53
N ASP A 78 -7.99 13.23 -16.16
CA ASP A 78 -7.53 13.39 -17.55
C ASP A 78 -8.49 12.80 -18.60
N GLY A 79 -9.53 12.05 -18.17
CA GLY A 79 -10.49 11.39 -19.05
C GLY A 79 -9.94 10.14 -19.74
N GLY A 80 -8.72 9.74 -19.45
CA GLY A 80 -8.08 8.53 -19.98
C GLY A 80 -8.68 7.24 -19.44
N ARG A 81 -8.29 6.10 -20.01
CA ARG A 81 -8.64 4.78 -19.49
C ARG A 81 -7.86 4.49 -18.21
N ARG A 82 -8.35 3.54 -17.40
CA ARG A 82 -7.64 3.08 -16.20
C ARG A 82 -6.24 2.60 -16.56
N SER A 83 -5.21 3.17 -15.96
CA SER A 83 -3.81 2.84 -16.22
C SER A 83 -3.34 1.56 -15.53
N ALA A 84 -4.16 0.99 -14.64
CA ALA A 84 -3.82 -0.19 -13.85
C ALA A 84 -5.08 -0.86 -13.30
N THR A 85 -4.94 -2.13 -12.90
CA THR A 85 -5.92 -2.89 -12.14
C THR A 85 -5.69 -2.68 -10.65
N ALA A 86 -6.77 -2.39 -9.91
CA ALA A 86 -6.78 -2.29 -8.45
C ALA A 86 -7.50 -3.50 -7.87
N THR A 87 -6.82 -4.31 -7.05
CA THR A 87 -7.37 -5.52 -6.43
C THR A 87 -7.21 -5.45 -4.91
N ALA A 88 -8.25 -5.73 -4.16
CA ALA A 88 -8.21 -5.81 -2.71
C ALA A 88 -7.23 -6.88 -2.23
N LEU A 89 -6.25 -6.52 -1.41
CA LEU A 89 -5.35 -7.46 -0.75
C LEU A 89 -5.98 -8.09 0.47
N TRP A 90 -6.84 -7.32 1.14
CA TRP A 90 -7.59 -7.68 2.34
C TRP A 90 -8.99 -7.14 2.26
N ASP A 91 -9.89 -7.71 3.05
CA ASP A 91 -11.21 -7.14 3.28
C ASP A 91 -11.04 -5.70 3.71
N GLY A 92 -11.93 -4.85 3.25
CA GLY A 92 -11.82 -3.44 3.54
C GLY A 92 -13.06 -2.68 3.12
N ARG A 93 -12.97 -1.37 3.26
CA ARG A 93 -14.05 -0.46 2.89
C ARG A 93 -13.52 0.89 2.44
N GLY A 94 -14.35 1.60 1.71
CA GLY A 94 -14.03 2.95 1.28
C GLY A 94 -15.24 3.68 0.74
N VAL A 95 -15.00 4.90 0.31
CA VAL A 95 -16.02 5.76 -0.28
C VAL A 95 -15.83 5.81 -1.78
N VAL A 96 -16.87 5.44 -2.51
CA VAL A 96 -16.94 5.49 -3.98
C VAL A 96 -17.62 6.78 -4.40
N VAL A 97 -16.90 7.61 -5.15
CA VAL A 97 -17.39 8.87 -5.73
C VAL A 97 -17.42 8.72 -7.23
N THR A 98 -18.55 9.05 -7.90
CA THR A 98 -18.61 9.01 -9.36
C THR A 98 -17.60 9.98 -9.98
N ALA A 99 -17.07 9.66 -11.17
CA ALA A 99 -16.09 10.51 -11.85
C ALA A 99 -16.61 11.93 -12.09
N GLU A 100 -17.90 12.05 -12.43
CA GLU A 100 -18.55 13.36 -12.61
C GLU A 100 -18.56 14.16 -11.32
N ARG A 101 -19.03 13.55 -10.23
CA ARG A 101 -19.11 14.19 -8.91
C ARG A 101 -17.72 14.57 -8.38
N PHE A 102 -16.72 13.71 -8.62
CA PHE A 102 -15.35 13.99 -8.24
C PHE A 102 -14.78 15.19 -8.99
N ARG A 103 -15.01 15.30 -10.33
CA ARG A 103 -14.58 16.48 -11.10
C ARG A 103 -15.27 17.76 -10.65
N GLN A 104 -16.57 17.70 -10.36
CA GLN A 104 -17.31 18.85 -9.79
C GLN A 104 -16.73 19.29 -8.46
N LEU A 105 -16.42 18.32 -7.58
CA LEU A 105 -15.81 18.58 -6.27
C LEU A 105 -14.45 19.28 -6.42
N LEU A 106 -13.59 18.81 -7.31
CA LEU A 106 -12.29 19.43 -7.58
C LEU A 106 -12.43 20.85 -8.16
N ALA A 107 -13.42 21.09 -9.01
CA ALA A 107 -13.67 22.40 -9.59
C ALA A 107 -14.18 23.42 -8.54
N GLN A 108 -14.91 22.96 -7.54
CA GLN A 108 -15.49 23.79 -6.48
C GLN A 108 -14.55 23.99 -5.28
N GLN A 109 -13.64 23.05 -5.04
CA GLN A 109 -12.78 22.97 -3.85
C GLN A 109 -11.30 23.01 -4.25
N GLY A 110 -10.78 24.24 -4.48
CA GLY A 110 -9.36 24.44 -4.85
C GLY A 110 -8.34 23.78 -3.92
N PRO A 111 -8.48 23.86 -2.58
CA PRO A 111 -7.60 23.16 -1.64
C PRO A 111 -7.55 21.65 -1.88
N LEU A 112 -8.71 21.01 -2.10
CA LEU A 112 -8.79 19.60 -2.40
C LEU A 112 -8.12 19.25 -3.75
N ALA A 113 -8.31 20.06 -4.79
CA ALA A 113 -7.63 19.86 -6.07
C ALA A 113 -6.10 19.92 -5.91
N LEU A 114 -5.58 20.84 -5.11
CA LEU A 114 -4.16 20.92 -4.78
C LEU A 114 -3.69 19.69 -3.96
N ALA A 115 -4.51 19.18 -3.05
CA ALA A 115 -4.19 17.98 -2.29
C ALA A 115 -4.10 16.74 -3.20
N VAL A 116 -5.02 16.57 -4.14
CA VAL A 116 -4.96 15.51 -5.16
C VAL A 116 -3.69 15.66 -6.00
N LEU A 117 -3.35 16.88 -6.46
CA LEU A 117 -2.12 17.13 -7.21
C LEU A 117 -0.86 16.80 -6.38
N ARG A 118 -0.82 17.19 -5.09
CA ARG A 118 0.28 16.82 -4.18
C ARG A 118 0.42 15.30 -4.04
N SER A 119 -0.71 14.58 -3.92
CA SER A 119 -0.73 13.12 -3.87
C SER A 119 -0.12 12.49 -5.12
N VAL A 120 -0.57 12.92 -6.31
CA VAL A 120 -0.07 12.43 -7.59
C VAL A 120 1.42 12.74 -7.78
N ALA A 121 1.85 13.97 -7.48
CA ALA A 121 3.26 14.36 -7.53
C ALA A 121 4.13 13.55 -6.55
N GLY A 122 3.60 13.24 -5.36
CA GLY A 122 4.25 12.36 -4.39
C GLY A 122 4.47 10.94 -4.94
N ARG A 123 3.45 10.39 -5.59
CA ARG A 123 3.52 9.05 -6.25
C ARG A 123 4.49 9.03 -7.40
N LEU A 124 4.55 10.08 -8.22
CA LEU A 124 5.53 10.20 -9.31
C LEU A 124 6.95 10.18 -8.74
N ARG A 125 7.27 11.01 -7.74
CA ARG A 125 8.58 11.03 -7.09
C ARG A 125 8.93 9.68 -6.44
N GLN A 126 7.95 8.96 -5.91
CA GLN A 126 8.17 7.62 -5.37
C GLN A 126 8.51 6.63 -6.48
N SER A 127 7.77 6.65 -7.59
CA SER A 127 8.03 5.81 -8.77
C SER A 127 9.43 6.05 -9.34
N ASP A 128 9.85 7.31 -9.45
CA ASP A 128 11.18 7.67 -9.94
C ASP A 128 12.30 7.14 -9.01
N ARG A 129 12.10 7.25 -7.69
CA ARG A 129 13.02 6.67 -6.71
C ARG A 129 13.11 5.15 -6.84
N GLN A 130 11.96 4.45 -6.95
CA GLN A 130 11.94 2.99 -7.13
C GLN A 130 12.66 2.56 -8.39
N ARG A 131 12.48 3.27 -9.51
CA ARG A 131 13.23 2.99 -10.77
C ARG A 131 14.74 3.11 -10.57
N GLY A 132 15.20 4.16 -9.87
CA GLY A 132 16.60 4.32 -9.52
C GLY A 132 17.11 3.17 -8.62
N GLU A 133 16.30 2.71 -7.67
CA GLU A 133 16.64 1.62 -6.77
C GLU A 133 16.76 0.25 -7.46
N TYR A 134 15.96 0.00 -8.51
CA TYR A 134 16.05 -1.25 -9.29
C TYR A 134 17.42 -1.44 -9.92
N GLY A 135 18.06 -0.37 -10.38
CA GLY A 135 19.41 -0.41 -10.95
C GLY A 135 20.54 -0.37 -9.92
N ALA A 136 20.29 0.19 -8.73
CA ALA A 136 21.30 0.50 -7.73
C ALA A 136 21.46 -0.56 -6.63
N TYR A 137 20.41 -1.34 -6.32
CA TYR A 137 20.40 -2.23 -5.15
C TYR A 137 20.16 -3.69 -5.50
N PRO A 138 20.85 -4.63 -4.80
CA PRO A 138 20.53 -6.06 -4.85
C PRO A 138 19.08 -6.34 -4.44
N ALA A 139 18.53 -7.47 -4.88
CA ALA A 139 17.15 -7.86 -4.60
C ALA A 139 16.83 -7.87 -3.09
N GLY A 140 17.75 -8.36 -2.25
CA GLY A 140 17.57 -8.40 -0.80
C GLY A 140 17.37 -7.02 -0.20
N THR A 141 18.22 -6.06 -0.57
CA THR A 141 18.09 -4.67 -0.12
C THR A 141 16.77 -4.03 -0.58
N ARG A 142 16.32 -4.30 -1.81
CA ARG A 142 15.03 -3.79 -2.29
C ARG A 142 13.87 -4.36 -1.49
N ILE A 143 13.89 -5.66 -1.17
CA ILE A 143 12.88 -6.32 -0.33
C ILE A 143 12.80 -5.65 1.04
N ALA A 144 13.93 -5.44 1.70
CA ALA A 144 13.99 -4.80 3.02
C ALA A 144 13.43 -3.36 2.97
N ARG A 145 13.74 -2.60 1.92
CA ARG A 145 13.22 -1.23 1.72
C ARG A 145 11.71 -1.21 1.46
N VAL A 146 11.18 -2.15 0.67
CA VAL A 146 9.73 -2.30 0.46
C VAL A 146 9.02 -2.62 1.77
N LEU A 147 9.56 -3.54 2.58
CA LEU A 147 9.01 -3.84 3.91
C LEU A 147 9.02 -2.61 4.81
N ALA A 148 10.12 -1.86 4.84
CA ALA A 148 10.21 -0.63 5.62
C ALA A 148 9.19 0.43 5.17
N ASP A 149 9.02 0.64 3.86
CA ASP A 149 8.06 1.59 3.31
C ASP A 149 6.60 1.18 3.65
N LEU A 150 6.28 -0.11 3.52
CA LEU A 150 4.97 -0.63 3.89
C LEU A 150 4.71 -0.48 5.39
N ALA A 151 5.70 -0.76 6.24
CA ALA A 151 5.57 -0.59 7.68
C ALA A 151 5.31 0.87 8.07
N MET A 152 6.05 1.79 7.48
CA MET A 152 5.89 3.22 7.77
C MET A 152 4.54 3.77 7.31
N ARG A 153 4.01 3.29 6.19
CA ARG A 153 2.76 3.83 5.62
C ARG A 153 1.49 3.08 6.04
N HIS A 154 1.58 1.78 6.20
CA HIS A 154 0.42 0.91 6.37
C HIS A 154 0.57 -0.07 7.53
N GLY A 155 1.61 0.09 8.33
CA GLY A 155 1.86 -0.79 9.47
C GLY A 155 0.86 -0.58 10.60
N GLU A 156 0.44 -1.68 11.19
CA GLU A 156 -0.40 -1.69 12.39
C GLU A 156 0.49 -1.90 13.62
N PRO A 157 0.37 -1.08 14.67
CA PRO A 157 1.10 -1.33 15.91
C PRO A 157 0.76 -2.74 16.44
N VAL A 158 1.78 -3.49 16.82
CA VAL A 158 1.56 -4.77 17.51
C VAL A 158 1.40 -4.46 18.99
N PRO A 159 0.26 -4.83 19.63
CA PRO A 159 0.10 -4.70 21.07
C PRO A 159 1.24 -5.46 21.76
N GLY A 160 1.88 -4.83 22.73
CA GLY A 160 2.80 -5.54 23.63
C GLY A 160 2.07 -6.68 24.35
N PRO A 161 2.79 -7.67 24.90
CA PRO A 161 2.17 -8.75 25.63
C PRO A 161 1.34 -8.17 26.78
N SER A 162 0.01 -8.27 26.65
CA SER A 162 -0.89 -8.08 27.78
C SER A 162 -1.00 -9.42 28.49
N ASP A 163 -1.01 -9.42 29.83
CA ASP A 163 -1.07 -10.61 30.70
C ASP A 163 -2.31 -11.52 30.47
N ALA A 164 -3.07 -11.32 29.41
CA ALA A 164 -4.35 -12.01 29.15
C ALA A 164 -4.32 -13.08 28.05
N ASP A 165 -3.27 -13.18 27.21
CA ASP A 165 -3.27 -14.09 26.05
C ASP A 165 -2.02 -15.00 26.06
N ALA A 166 -2.00 -16.00 26.92
CA ALA A 166 -0.92 -16.99 27.02
C ALA A 166 -0.94 -18.09 25.93
N ASP A 167 -1.84 -18.05 24.96
CA ASP A 167 -2.05 -19.13 23.97
C ASP A 167 -1.74 -18.77 22.50
N ALA A 168 -1.00 -17.68 22.21
CA ALA A 168 -0.61 -17.32 20.85
C ALA A 168 0.90 -17.49 20.63
N ASP A 169 1.31 -18.66 20.16
CA ASP A 169 2.70 -19.11 19.96
C ASP A 169 3.58 -18.30 18.97
N ALA A 170 3.16 -17.12 18.48
CA ALA A 170 3.92 -16.40 17.47
C ALA A 170 4.30 -14.94 17.82
N ASP A 171 3.77 -14.35 18.89
CA ASP A 171 3.88 -12.90 19.15
C ASP A 171 4.63 -12.52 20.45
N ALA A 172 5.11 -13.48 21.21
CA ALA A 172 5.67 -13.25 22.55
C ALA A 172 6.97 -12.41 22.59
N ASP A 173 7.58 -12.09 21.43
CA ASP A 173 8.84 -11.34 21.35
C ASP A 173 8.74 -9.98 20.64
N ALA A 174 7.52 -9.47 20.39
CA ALA A 174 7.30 -8.14 19.84
C ALA A 174 7.42 -7.08 20.94
N GLY A 175 8.61 -6.45 21.07
CA GLY A 175 8.81 -5.32 21.99
C GLY A 175 7.90 -4.13 21.68
N SER A 176 7.69 -3.27 22.67
CA SER A 176 6.96 -1.99 22.52
C SER A 176 7.53 -1.19 21.33
N GLY A 177 6.68 -0.90 20.31
CA GLY A 177 7.07 -0.21 19.10
C GLY A 177 7.17 -1.08 17.84
N SER A 178 6.89 -2.38 17.92
CA SER A 178 6.82 -3.27 16.76
C SER A 178 5.62 -2.95 15.88
N VAL A 179 5.81 -3.10 14.56
CA VAL A 179 4.79 -2.82 13.54
C VAL A 179 4.57 -4.06 12.69
N SER A 180 3.32 -4.44 12.48
CA SER A 180 2.96 -5.54 11.58
C SER A 180 2.43 -5.04 10.24
N VAL A 181 2.81 -5.73 9.16
CA VAL A 181 2.26 -5.54 7.82
C VAL A 181 1.71 -6.85 7.32
N ARG A 182 0.47 -6.84 6.85
CA ARG A 182 -0.15 -8.00 6.20
C ARG A 182 0.26 -8.03 4.73
N ILE A 183 1.17 -8.93 4.38
CA ILE A 183 1.64 -9.13 3.01
C ILE A 183 2.12 -10.57 2.82
N THR A 184 1.81 -11.17 1.66
CA THR A 184 2.33 -12.48 1.30
C THR A 184 3.69 -12.35 0.60
N GLN A 185 4.49 -13.43 0.61
CA GLN A 185 5.76 -13.46 -0.12
C GLN A 185 5.59 -13.21 -1.63
N ARG A 186 4.46 -13.61 -2.21
CA ARG A 186 4.14 -13.36 -3.63
C ARG A 186 3.94 -11.88 -3.90
N GLU A 187 3.20 -11.20 -3.05
CA GLU A 187 2.96 -9.76 -3.15
C GLU A 187 4.23 -8.94 -2.92
N LEU A 188 5.02 -9.36 -1.92
CA LEU A 188 6.32 -8.73 -1.63
C LEU A 188 7.30 -8.92 -2.79
N ALA A 189 7.32 -10.09 -3.44
CA ALA A 189 8.12 -10.35 -4.64
C ALA A 189 7.75 -9.41 -5.78
N GLY A 190 6.44 -9.26 -6.03
CA GLY A 190 5.94 -8.33 -7.04
C GLY A 190 6.29 -6.86 -6.73
N ALA A 191 6.12 -6.43 -5.49
CA ALA A 191 6.42 -5.06 -5.06
C ALA A 191 7.93 -4.74 -5.10
N ALA A 192 8.81 -5.73 -4.83
CA ALA A 192 10.25 -5.58 -4.89
C ALA A 192 10.86 -5.88 -6.29
N GLY A 193 10.04 -6.25 -7.27
CA GLY A 193 10.48 -6.61 -8.62
C GLY A 193 11.48 -7.77 -8.61
N THR A 194 11.15 -8.87 -7.92
CA THR A 194 12.05 -10.01 -7.73
C THR A 194 11.28 -11.34 -7.67
N SER A 195 12.02 -12.46 -7.54
CA SER A 195 11.41 -13.78 -7.41
C SER A 195 10.95 -14.10 -5.98
N ARG A 196 10.02 -15.05 -5.84
CA ARG A 196 9.57 -15.56 -4.53
C ARG A 196 10.69 -16.22 -3.74
N GLU A 197 11.61 -16.90 -4.42
CA GLU A 197 12.79 -17.53 -3.83
C GLU A 197 13.72 -16.47 -3.22
N SER A 198 13.92 -15.35 -3.90
CA SER A 198 14.69 -14.22 -3.38
C SER A 198 14.03 -13.63 -2.14
N VAL A 199 12.69 -13.49 -2.15
CA VAL A 199 11.95 -13.05 -0.95
C VAL A 199 12.12 -14.03 0.19
N ALA A 200 11.92 -15.34 -0.03
CA ALA A 200 12.04 -16.35 1.01
C ALA A 200 13.45 -16.36 1.64
N ARG A 201 14.50 -16.24 0.84
CA ARG A 201 15.89 -16.14 1.31
C ARG A 201 16.13 -14.88 2.13
N THR A 202 15.72 -13.73 1.60
CA THR A 202 15.91 -12.44 2.27
C THR A 202 15.14 -12.37 3.60
N VAL A 203 13.90 -12.84 3.62
CA VAL A 203 13.08 -12.85 4.84
C VAL A 203 13.72 -13.74 5.91
N ARG A 204 14.30 -14.90 5.54
CA ARG A 204 15.06 -15.75 6.49
C ARG A 204 16.29 -15.02 7.05
N ALA A 205 17.05 -14.32 6.21
CA ALA A 205 18.19 -13.54 6.66
C ALA A 205 17.75 -12.43 7.64
N LEU A 206 16.70 -11.69 7.31
CA LEU A 206 16.13 -10.67 8.20
C LEU A 206 15.61 -11.23 9.52
N GLN A 207 15.09 -12.48 9.52
CA GLN A 207 14.70 -13.18 10.76
C GLN A 207 15.94 -13.58 11.59
N GLN A 208 17.00 -14.08 10.96
CA GLN A 208 18.26 -14.42 11.63
C GLN A 208 18.91 -13.19 12.27
N ASP A 209 18.81 -12.03 11.60
CA ASP A 209 19.29 -10.75 12.12
C ASP A 209 18.34 -10.13 13.17
N GLY A 210 17.23 -10.80 13.52
CA GLY A 210 16.26 -10.33 14.51
C GLY A 210 15.45 -9.10 14.10
N LEU A 211 15.48 -8.72 12.81
CA LEU A 211 14.81 -7.51 12.29
C LEU A 211 13.32 -7.73 12.00
N VAL A 212 12.94 -8.97 11.67
CA VAL A 212 11.55 -9.33 11.38
C VAL A 212 11.15 -10.65 12.01
N THR A 213 9.85 -10.79 12.29
CA THR A 213 9.22 -12.07 12.62
C THR A 213 8.11 -12.32 11.59
N VAL A 214 7.94 -13.56 11.14
CA VAL A 214 6.96 -13.91 10.10
C VAL A 214 5.87 -14.76 10.71
N GLY A 215 4.63 -14.26 10.61
CA GLY A 215 3.41 -14.98 10.94
C GLY A 215 2.62 -15.38 9.68
N ARG A 216 1.45 -15.98 9.86
CA ARG A 216 0.59 -16.43 8.75
C ARG A 216 0.05 -15.22 7.95
N GLY A 217 0.71 -14.89 6.81
CA GLY A 217 0.32 -13.79 5.93
C GLY A 217 0.67 -12.40 6.45
N ARG A 218 1.52 -12.30 7.47
CA ARG A 218 2.00 -11.03 8.02
C ARG A 218 3.50 -11.07 8.33
N VAL A 219 4.13 -9.90 8.30
CA VAL A 219 5.51 -9.68 8.72
C VAL A 219 5.48 -8.64 9.83
N VAL A 220 6.06 -8.98 10.97
CA VAL A 220 6.23 -8.07 12.12
C VAL A 220 7.66 -7.54 12.09
N MET A 221 7.80 -6.24 12.20
CA MET A 221 9.08 -5.53 12.19
C MET A 221 9.28 -4.82 13.51
N ARG A 222 10.45 -5.00 14.12
CA ARG A 222 10.82 -4.36 15.40
C ARG A 222 11.26 -2.91 15.19
N ASP A 223 12.02 -2.66 14.14
CA ASP A 223 12.50 -1.32 13.74
C ASP A 223 12.50 -1.20 12.21
N SER A 224 11.50 -0.51 11.67
CA SER A 224 11.40 -0.26 10.23
C SER A 224 12.57 0.57 9.69
N ARG A 225 13.22 1.40 10.53
CA ARG A 225 14.39 2.19 10.12
C ARG A 225 15.66 1.32 10.00
N ALA A 226 15.78 0.26 10.81
CA ALA A 226 16.87 -0.70 10.69
C ALA A 226 16.83 -1.41 9.33
N LEU A 227 15.66 -1.74 8.80
CA LEU A 227 15.49 -2.34 7.46
C LEU A 227 16.03 -1.44 6.33
N LEU A 228 15.93 -0.11 6.46
CA LEU A 228 16.48 0.81 5.45
C LEU A 228 18.01 0.78 5.40
N ARG A 229 18.66 0.41 6.49
CA ARG A 229 20.13 0.30 6.61
C ARG A 229 20.65 -1.10 6.30
N TRP A 230 19.78 -2.10 6.28
CA TRP A 230 20.16 -3.47 5.99
C TRP A 230 20.65 -3.63 4.55
N ARG A 231 21.78 -4.26 4.36
CA ARG A 231 22.43 -4.36 3.04
C ARG A 231 22.33 -5.76 2.44
N GLY A 232 21.99 -6.77 3.23
CA GLY A 232 22.03 -8.16 2.82
C GLY A 232 23.43 -8.57 2.33
N GLU A 233 23.95 -9.69 2.75
CA GLU A 233 25.07 -10.35 2.08
C GLU A 233 24.59 -11.13 0.86
#